data_e6feb76b94afe1922672496c8610be0a
#
_entry.id   e6feb76b94afe1922672496c8610be0a
#
_cell.length_a   1.000
_cell.length_b   1.000
_cell.length_c   1.000
_cell.angle_alpha   90.00
_cell.angle_beta   90.00
_cell.angle_gamma   90.00
#
_symmetry.space_group_name_H-M   'P 1'
#
loop_
_entity.id
_entity.type
_entity.pdbx_description
1 polymer ?
#
loop_
_entity_poly.entity_id
_entity_poly.type
_entity_poly.pdbx_seq_one_letter_code
_entity_poly.pdbx_strand_id
1 'polypeptide(L)'
;MKDKLSAGKRIGIVTSIVLSVFWLFPYIYVVSSSFKPGTEVIAVPPKFFPKVFSIENFIGVFTRTDAVKYISNSLIVALVSTFIALILGAMSAYAIQRSRTKVSICLVILVLCLKMIPTSSIVVPIYEIITGLGLYDTKIALVIVYAAINMPFVMWVMLSFYEGIPKSLDEAACVDGASNIDTFFKVILPICKPGLATAFIFTLFLAWNDFLISLLLTSTNAKTFPVALAGFLSAYNLDLGPMCAGAFLFSFPVMVISLIVQKYIVQGMTAGAVKG
;
A
#
# COMPACT_ATOMS: atom_id res chain seq x y z
N MET A 1 -20.29 17.49 -34.60
CA MET A 1 -19.67 18.76 -34.17
C MET A 1 -18.48 18.38 -33.29
N LYS A 2 -17.23 18.66 -33.75
CA LYS A 2 -16.01 18.46 -32.95
C LYS A 2 -15.90 19.65 -32.01
N ASP A 3 -16.20 19.46 -30.73
CA ASP A 3 -15.96 20.49 -29.71
C ASP A 3 -14.47 20.86 -29.71
N LYS A 4 -14.17 22.10 -30.19
CA LYS A 4 -12.83 22.65 -30.07
C LYS A 4 -12.55 22.90 -28.59
N LEU A 5 -11.70 22.05 -28.01
CA LEU A 5 -11.20 22.24 -26.65
C LEU A 5 -10.73 23.65 -26.46
N SER A 6 -11.21 24.35 -25.42
CA SER A 6 -10.76 25.71 -25.08
C SER A 6 -9.25 25.72 -24.86
N ALA A 7 -8.59 26.87 -25.13
CA ALA A 7 -7.15 26.99 -24.97
C ALA A 7 -6.66 26.55 -23.56
N GLY A 8 -7.39 26.90 -22.51
CA GLY A 8 -7.09 26.45 -21.14
C GLY A 8 -7.14 24.93 -20.95
N LYS A 9 -8.10 24.25 -21.57
CA LYS A 9 -8.17 22.77 -21.53
C LYS A 9 -6.98 22.13 -22.25
N ARG A 10 -6.55 22.71 -23.38
CA ARG A 10 -5.37 22.22 -24.11
C ARG A 10 -4.08 22.40 -23.29
N ILE A 11 -3.88 23.56 -22.69
CA ILE A 11 -2.74 23.82 -21.80
C ILE A 11 -2.76 22.82 -20.63
N GLY A 12 -3.91 22.61 -19.98
CA GLY A 12 -4.05 21.63 -18.89
C GLY A 12 -3.65 20.21 -19.31
N ILE A 13 -4.11 19.76 -20.50
CA ILE A 13 -3.74 18.43 -21.02
C ILE A 13 -2.24 18.33 -21.30
N VAL A 14 -1.66 19.32 -21.96
CA VAL A 14 -0.21 19.32 -22.27
C VAL A 14 0.60 19.32 -20.98
N THR A 15 0.26 20.17 -20.02
CA THR A 15 0.94 20.21 -18.71
C THR A 15 0.83 18.86 -17.99
N SER A 16 -0.34 18.23 -17.99
CA SER A 16 -0.53 16.90 -17.38
C SER A 16 0.33 15.84 -18.05
N ILE A 17 0.43 15.84 -19.39
CA ILE A 17 1.29 14.90 -20.13
C ILE A 17 2.77 15.13 -19.78
N VAL A 18 3.23 16.36 -19.79
CA VAL A 18 4.64 16.70 -19.47
C VAL A 18 4.98 16.26 -18.05
N LEU A 19 4.12 16.56 -17.08
CA LEU A 19 4.31 16.10 -15.69
C LEU A 19 4.31 14.59 -15.59
N SER A 20 3.41 13.90 -16.28
CA SER A 20 3.35 12.43 -16.29
C SER A 20 4.63 11.81 -16.85
N VAL A 21 5.13 12.35 -17.97
CA VAL A 21 6.40 11.89 -18.58
C VAL A 21 7.57 12.12 -17.61
N PHE A 22 7.62 13.29 -16.96
CA PHE A 22 8.66 13.61 -15.99
C PHE A 22 8.68 12.63 -14.80
N TRP A 23 7.51 12.33 -14.22
CA TRP A 23 7.41 11.39 -13.11
C TRP A 23 7.66 9.94 -13.50
N LEU A 24 7.29 9.55 -14.75
CA LEU A 24 7.52 8.19 -15.25
C LEU A 24 8.96 7.95 -15.71
N PHE A 25 9.71 9.00 -16.01
CA PHE A 25 11.07 8.90 -16.56
C PHE A 25 12.02 8.03 -15.73
N PRO A 26 12.15 8.22 -14.40
CA PRO A 26 13.01 7.37 -13.58
C PRO A 26 12.57 5.91 -13.61
N TYR A 27 11.27 5.64 -13.57
CA TYR A 27 10.72 4.30 -13.62
C TYR A 27 10.99 3.62 -14.98
N ILE A 28 10.78 4.33 -16.09
CA ILE A 28 11.08 3.83 -17.43
C ILE A 28 12.58 3.51 -17.55
N TYR A 29 13.46 4.30 -16.91
CA TYR A 29 14.88 4.02 -16.89
C TYR A 29 15.20 2.73 -16.12
N VAL A 30 14.58 2.49 -14.98
CA VAL A 30 14.71 1.23 -14.21
C VAL A 30 14.24 0.04 -15.04
N VAL A 31 13.05 0.15 -15.67
CA VAL A 31 12.52 -0.90 -16.57
C VAL A 31 13.47 -1.14 -17.74
N SER A 32 13.95 -0.09 -18.39
CA SER A 32 14.92 -0.21 -19.48
C SER A 32 16.21 -0.91 -19.02
N SER A 33 16.70 -0.55 -17.82
CA SER A 33 17.93 -1.11 -17.25
C SER A 33 17.77 -2.57 -16.83
N SER A 34 16.57 -3.03 -16.50
CA SER A 34 16.29 -4.43 -16.20
C SER A 34 16.52 -5.37 -17.39
N PHE A 35 16.44 -4.84 -18.63
CA PHE A 35 16.64 -5.59 -19.87
C PHE A 35 18.02 -5.36 -20.52
N LYS A 36 18.98 -4.68 -19.84
CA LYS A 36 20.34 -4.50 -20.33
C LYS A 36 21.25 -5.64 -19.84
N PRO A 37 22.26 -6.05 -20.64
CA PRO A 37 23.35 -6.85 -20.10
C PRO A 37 24.05 -6.15 -18.92
N GLY A 38 24.57 -6.91 -17.96
CA GLY A 38 25.18 -6.34 -16.74
C GLY A 38 26.25 -5.29 -17.00
N THR A 39 27.09 -5.49 -18.04
CA THR A 39 28.11 -4.54 -18.48
C THR A 39 27.53 -3.22 -19.01
N GLU A 40 26.31 -3.25 -19.55
CA GLU A 40 25.66 -2.06 -20.12
C GLU A 40 24.91 -1.24 -19.05
N VAL A 41 24.50 -1.88 -17.96
CA VAL A 41 23.82 -1.21 -16.82
C VAL A 41 24.74 -0.18 -16.17
N ILE A 42 26.03 -0.51 -16.02
CA ILE A 42 27.05 0.33 -15.39
C ILE A 42 27.88 1.17 -16.38
N ALA A 43 27.49 1.17 -17.66
CA ALA A 43 28.25 1.88 -18.69
C ALA A 43 28.28 3.40 -18.48
N VAL A 44 29.44 4.01 -18.72
CA VAL A 44 29.65 5.46 -18.69
C VAL A 44 30.03 5.93 -20.10
N PRO A 45 29.28 6.86 -20.73
CA PRO A 45 28.06 7.50 -20.23
C PRO A 45 26.87 6.54 -20.19
N PRO A 46 25.89 6.80 -19.30
CA PRO A 46 24.69 5.97 -19.18
C PRO A 46 23.89 5.93 -20.48
N LYS A 47 23.48 4.75 -20.90
CA LYS A 47 22.60 4.58 -22.07
C LYS A 47 21.17 4.42 -21.59
N PHE A 48 20.22 5.09 -22.24
CA PHE A 48 18.83 5.00 -21.84
C PHE A 48 18.21 3.66 -22.26
N PHE A 49 18.39 3.25 -23.51
CA PHE A 49 17.88 2.00 -24.04
C PHE A 49 18.98 0.93 -24.18
N PRO A 50 18.65 -0.37 -24.00
CA PRO A 50 19.58 -1.45 -24.23
C PRO A 50 19.99 -1.51 -25.72
N LYS A 51 21.26 -1.76 -26.01
CA LYS A 51 21.72 -2.11 -27.37
C LYS A 51 21.36 -3.54 -27.71
N VAL A 52 21.47 -4.43 -26.72
CA VAL A 52 21.10 -5.83 -26.81
C VAL A 52 20.07 -6.09 -25.71
N PHE A 53 18.93 -6.65 -26.10
CA PHE A 53 17.89 -7.02 -25.15
C PHE A 53 18.28 -8.31 -24.44
N SER A 54 18.39 -8.26 -23.12
CA SER A 54 18.78 -9.41 -22.28
C SER A 54 17.79 -9.60 -21.12
N ILE A 55 17.52 -10.86 -20.78
CA ILE A 55 16.73 -11.25 -19.61
C ILE A 55 17.61 -11.80 -18.48
N GLU A 56 18.94 -11.73 -18.61
CA GLU A 56 19.87 -12.30 -17.63
C GLU A 56 19.69 -11.73 -16.22
N ASN A 57 19.30 -10.45 -16.10
CA ASN A 57 19.03 -9.81 -14.82
C ASN A 57 17.83 -10.45 -14.11
N PHE A 58 16.79 -10.80 -14.86
CA PHE A 58 15.62 -11.51 -14.29
C PHE A 58 16.02 -12.92 -13.85
N ILE A 59 16.79 -13.64 -14.66
CA ILE A 59 17.36 -14.94 -14.29
C ILE A 59 18.20 -14.79 -13.02
N GLY A 60 19.03 -13.74 -12.94
CA GLY A 60 19.83 -13.42 -11.76
C GLY A 60 19.01 -13.22 -10.49
N VAL A 61 17.84 -12.58 -10.57
CA VAL A 61 16.93 -12.44 -9.41
C VAL A 61 16.49 -13.80 -8.87
N PHE A 62 16.08 -14.71 -9.75
CA PHE A 62 15.56 -16.02 -9.35
C PHE A 62 16.65 -17.05 -8.99
N THR A 63 17.85 -16.92 -9.53
CA THR A 63 18.94 -17.87 -9.27
C THR A 63 19.82 -17.49 -8.07
N ARG A 64 19.90 -16.21 -7.75
CA ARG A 64 20.74 -15.70 -6.64
C ARG A 64 19.97 -15.44 -5.36
N THR A 65 18.63 -15.47 -5.41
CA THR A 65 17.77 -15.29 -4.24
C THR A 65 16.59 -16.24 -4.30
N ASP A 66 15.99 -16.51 -3.15
CA ASP A 66 14.70 -17.21 -3.05
C ASP A 66 13.53 -16.25 -3.43
N ALA A 67 13.64 -15.61 -4.62
CA ALA A 67 12.72 -14.54 -5.02
C ALA A 67 11.24 -14.96 -4.92
N VAL A 68 10.89 -16.18 -5.35
CA VAL A 68 9.52 -16.70 -5.28
C VAL A 68 9.02 -16.74 -3.85
N LYS A 69 9.84 -17.21 -2.90
CA LYS A 69 9.53 -17.24 -1.47
C LYS A 69 9.32 -15.82 -0.93
N TYR A 70 10.21 -14.89 -1.24
CA TYR A 70 10.15 -13.52 -0.72
C TYR A 70 9.01 -12.71 -1.33
N ILE A 71 8.69 -12.88 -2.61
CA ILE A 71 7.50 -12.30 -3.25
C ILE A 71 6.22 -12.86 -2.60
N SER A 72 6.16 -14.19 -2.41
CA SER A 72 5.03 -14.83 -1.74
C SER A 72 4.87 -14.34 -0.30
N ASN A 73 5.97 -14.18 0.45
CA ASN A 73 5.94 -13.61 1.79
C ASN A 73 5.36 -12.20 1.78
N SER A 74 5.88 -11.32 0.90
CA SER A 74 5.36 -9.96 0.76
C SER A 74 3.86 -9.95 0.44
N LEU A 75 3.42 -10.80 -0.48
CA LEU A 75 2.02 -10.86 -0.89
C LEU A 75 1.11 -11.32 0.26
N ILE A 76 1.47 -12.42 0.92
CA ILE A 76 0.70 -12.97 2.05
C ILE A 76 0.64 -11.96 3.19
N VAL A 77 1.80 -11.41 3.60
CA VAL A 77 1.87 -10.47 4.71
C VAL A 77 1.08 -9.20 4.40
N ALA A 78 1.27 -8.60 3.22
CA ALA A 78 0.58 -7.38 2.84
C ALA A 78 -0.94 -7.58 2.73
N LEU A 79 -1.41 -8.66 2.10
CA LEU A 79 -2.84 -8.93 1.97
C LEU A 79 -3.48 -9.23 3.32
N VAL A 80 -2.91 -10.16 4.09
CA VAL A 80 -3.52 -10.59 5.36
C VAL A 80 -3.55 -9.45 6.37
N SER A 81 -2.44 -8.69 6.52
CA SER A 81 -2.41 -7.53 7.41
C SER A 81 -3.39 -6.43 6.98
N THR A 82 -3.52 -6.19 5.67
CA THR A 82 -4.49 -5.23 5.11
C THR A 82 -5.93 -5.65 5.43
N PHE A 83 -6.29 -6.92 5.23
CA PHE A 83 -7.64 -7.40 5.56
C PHE A 83 -7.96 -7.29 7.05
N ILE A 84 -7.01 -7.63 7.92
CA ILE A 84 -7.19 -7.47 9.37
C ILE A 84 -7.36 -5.99 9.73
N ALA A 85 -6.49 -5.11 9.21
CA ALA A 85 -6.57 -3.67 9.43
C ALA A 85 -7.90 -3.09 8.94
N LEU A 86 -8.40 -3.55 7.77
CA LEU A 86 -9.69 -3.13 7.21
C LEU A 86 -10.85 -3.50 8.10
N ILE A 87 -10.94 -4.76 8.51
CA ILE A 87 -12.05 -5.24 9.34
C ILE A 87 -12.05 -4.47 10.67
N LEU A 88 -10.91 -4.47 11.38
CA LEU A 88 -10.81 -3.85 12.70
C LEU A 88 -10.95 -2.31 12.62
N GLY A 89 -10.32 -1.67 11.65
CA GLY A 89 -10.38 -0.23 11.46
C GLY A 89 -11.78 0.25 11.04
N ALA A 90 -12.44 -0.47 10.12
CA ALA A 90 -13.79 -0.12 9.69
C ALA A 90 -14.82 -0.32 10.81
N MET A 91 -14.73 -1.43 11.57
CA MET A 91 -15.59 -1.66 12.74
C MET A 91 -15.39 -0.60 13.82
N SER A 92 -14.14 -0.26 14.13
CA SER A 92 -13.79 0.77 15.12
C SER A 92 -14.32 2.14 14.70
N ALA A 93 -14.13 2.51 13.43
CA ALA A 93 -14.64 3.76 12.88
C ALA A 93 -16.18 3.85 12.94
N TYR A 94 -16.87 2.75 12.62
CA TYR A 94 -18.33 2.68 12.70
C TYR A 94 -18.83 2.87 14.13
N ALA A 95 -18.27 2.12 15.09
CA ALA A 95 -18.64 2.23 16.51
C ALA A 95 -18.42 3.66 17.05
N ILE A 96 -17.30 4.28 16.71
CA ILE A 96 -16.96 5.65 17.09
C ILE A 96 -17.96 6.65 16.49
N GLN A 97 -18.25 6.54 15.20
CA GLN A 97 -19.13 7.47 14.48
C GLN A 97 -20.59 7.38 15.00
N ARG A 98 -21.04 6.21 15.44
CA ARG A 98 -22.40 6.03 15.97
C ARG A 98 -22.54 6.45 17.43
N SER A 99 -21.53 6.22 18.25
CA SER A 99 -21.58 6.58 19.68
C SER A 99 -21.47 8.10 19.94
N ARG A 100 -20.62 8.82 19.19
CA ARG A 100 -20.37 10.27 19.31
C ARG A 100 -20.17 10.78 20.74
N THR A 101 -19.59 9.96 21.60
CA THR A 101 -19.28 10.32 22.99
C THR A 101 -17.96 11.10 23.07
N LYS A 102 -17.72 11.79 24.19
CA LYS A 102 -16.43 12.43 24.46
C LYS A 102 -15.28 11.42 24.42
N VAL A 103 -15.51 10.19 24.88
CA VAL A 103 -14.55 9.10 24.82
C VAL A 103 -14.23 8.73 23.38
N SER A 104 -15.24 8.63 22.51
CA SER A 104 -15.05 8.33 21.09
C SER A 104 -14.16 9.37 20.39
N ILE A 105 -14.40 10.66 20.67
CA ILE A 105 -13.60 11.76 20.13
C ILE A 105 -12.15 11.67 20.64
N CYS A 106 -11.97 11.42 21.93
CA CYS A 106 -10.65 11.25 22.53
C CYS A 106 -9.88 10.06 21.88
N LEU A 107 -10.56 8.94 21.65
CA LEU A 107 -9.97 7.79 20.96
C LEU A 107 -9.52 8.11 19.52
N VAL A 108 -10.32 8.85 18.75
CA VAL A 108 -9.92 9.30 17.41
C VAL A 108 -8.65 10.14 17.48
N ILE A 109 -8.62 11.13 18.37
CA ILE A 109 -7.44 12.00 18.53
C ILE A 109 -6.22 11.18 18.95
N LEU A 110 -6.37 10.28 19.93
CA LEU A 110 -5.28 9.40 20.39
C LEU A 110 -4.71 8.57 19.23
N VAL A 111 -5.57 7.91 18.44
CA VAL A 111 -5.17 7.05 17.32
C VAL A 111 -4.48 7.87 16.23
N LEU A 112 -4.95 9.09 15.94
CA LEU A 112 -4.27 9.98 15.00
C LEU A 112 -2.92 10.45 15.52
N CYS A 113 -2.81 10.79 16.81
CA CYS A 113 -1.53 11.13 17.44
C CYS A 113 -0.52 9.98 17.37
N LEU A 114 -0.97 8.74 17.62
CA LEU A 114 -0.11 7.55 17.46
C LEU A 114 0.41 7.39 16.02
N LYS A 115 -0.38 7.74 15.01
CA LYS A 115 0.06 7.69 13.60
C LYS A 115 1.10 8.76 13.25
N MET A 116 1.22 9.82 14.04
CA MET A 116 2.25 10.86 13.86
C MET A 116 3.62 10.42 14.38
N ILE A 117 3.70 9.37 15.17
CA ILE A 117 4.97 8.84 15.66
C ILE A 117 5.72 8.20 14.47
N PRO A 118 6.97 8.61 14.18
CA PRO A 118 7.74 7.98 13.12
C PRO A 118 7.98 6.50 13.39
N THR A 119 7.76 5.66 12.39
CA THR A 119 7.96 4.20 12.52
C THR A 119 9.38 3.86 12.96
N SER A 120 10.38 4.65 12.54
CA SER A 120 11.78 4.49 12.95
C SER A 120 12.00 4.61 14.46
N SER A 121 11.13 5.36 15.16
CA SER A 121 11.26 5.55 16.62
C SER A 121 10.65 4.39 17.41
N ILE A 122 9.70 3.66 16.85
CA ILE A 122 8.99 2.58 17.53
C ILE A 122 9.48 1.19 17.11
N VAL A 123 10.33 1.09 16.10
CA VAL A 123 10.74 -0.21 15.55
C VAL A 123 11.57 -1.03 16.52
N VAL A 124 12.43 -0.39 17.34
CA VAL A 124 13.24 -1.10 18.33
C VAL A 124 12.38 -1.68 19.47
N PRO A 125 11.48 -0.92 20.12
CA PRO A 125 10.52 -1.50 21.06
C PRO A 125 9.66 -2.63 20.46
N ILE A 126 9.24 -2.49 19.20
CA ILE A 126 8.47 -3.56 18.50
C ILE A 126 9.35 -4.83 18.36
N TYR A 127 10.62 -4.66 17.99
CA TYR A 127 11.55 -5.78 17.88
C TYR A 127 11.70 -6.52 19.22
N GLU A 128 11.86 -5.79 20.33
CA GLU A 128 11.97 -6.39 21.67
C GLU A 128 10.71 -7.17 22.06
N ILE A 129 9.53 -6.61 21.79
CA ILE A 129 8.25 -7.30 22.05
C ILE A 129 8.12 -8.57 21.21
N ILE A 130 8.36 -8.47 19.91
CA ILE A 130 8.21 -9.60 18.98
C ILE A 130 9.21 -10.72 19.28
N THR A 131 10.46 -10.38 19.62
CA THR A 131 11.47 -11.37 20.02
C THR A 131 11.15 -11.99 21.37
N GLY A 132 10.67 -11.21 22.34
CA GLY A 132 10.22 -11.70 23.64
C GLY A 132 9.04 -12.67 23.55
N LEU A 133 8.19 -12.52 22.53
CA LEU A 133 7.09 -13.44 22.22
C LEU A 133 7.54 -14.67 21.41
N GLY A 134 8.81 -14.78 21.03
CA GLY A 134 9.32 -15.88 20.18
C GLY A 134 8.81 -15.85 18.73
N LEU A 135 8.36 -14.69 18.25
CA LEU A 135 7.79 -14.54 16.91
C LEU A 135 8.78 -13.97 15.87
N TYR A 136 10.07 -13.78 16.25
CA TYR A 136 11.10 -13.33 15.32
C TYR A 136 11.19 -14.22 14.08
N ASP A 137 11.40 -13.64 12.92
CA ASP A 137 11.48 -14.30 11.61
C ASP A 137 10.22 -15.12 11.25
N THR A 138 9.02 -14.64 11.64
CA THR A 138 7.75 -15.23 11.27
C THR A 138 6.87 -14.25 10.49
N LYS A 139 6.07 -14.77 9.54
CA LYS A 139 5.07 -13.97 8.81
C LYS A 139 4.00 -13.42 9.75
N ILE A 140 3.69 -14.15 10.84
CA ILE A 140 2.70 -13.74 11.83
C ILE A 140 3.13 -12.44 12.52
N ALA A 141 4.41 -12.31 12.86
CA ALA A 141 4.95 -11.07 13.42
C ALA A 141 4.70 -9.86 12.52
N LEU A 142 5.06 -9.99 11.24
CA LEU A 142 4.83 -8.92 10.26
C LEU A 142 3.36 -8.61 10.08
N VAL A 143 2.50 -9.62 10.01
CA VAL A 143 1.04 -9.45 9.86
C VAL A 143 0.45 -8.67 11.04
N ILE A 144 0.80 -9.04 12.26
CA ILE A 144 0.31 -8.36 13.48
C ILE A 144 0.79 -6.89 13.50
N VAL A 145 2.08 -6.68 13.27
CA VAL A 145 2.67 -5.33 13.33
C VAL A 145 2.11 -4.44 12.22
N TYR A 146 2.01 -4.93 10.98
CA TYR A 146 1.46 -4.15 9.87
C TYR A 146 -0.03 -3.86 10.05
N ALA A 147 -0.80 -4.83 10.55
CA ALA A 147 -2.22 -4.62 10.85
C ALA A 147 -2.40 -3.54 11.92
N ALA A 148 -1.62 -3.60 13.02
CA ALA A 148 -1.69 -2.64 14.11
C ALA A 148 -1.30 -1.22 13.66
N ILE A 149 -0.19 -1.07 12.93
CA ILE A 149 0.29 0.24 12.47
C ILE A 149 -0.63 0.86 11.42
N ASN A 150 -1.28 0.05 10.57
CA ASN A 150 -2.12 0.56 9.49
C ASN A 150 -3.61 0.69 9.85
N MET A 151 -4.11 0.02 10.91
CA MET A 151 -5.48 0.16 11.39
C MET A 151 -5.90 1.62 11.63
N PRO A 152 -5.09 2.51 12.23
CA PRO A 152 -5.42 3.92 12.40
C PRO A 152 -5.74 4.65 11.10
N PHE A 153 -5.01 4.34 10.03
CA PHE A 153 -5.26 4.93 8.72
C PHE A 153 -6.61 4.48 8.15
N VAL A 154 -6.90 3.18 8.24
CA VAL A 154 -8.21 2.64 7.81
C VAL A 154 -9.34 3.30 8.59
N MET A 155 -9.19 3.41 9.92
CA MET A 155 -10.18 4.05 10.78
C MET A 155 -10.42 5.49 10.33
N TRP A 156 -9.38 6.26 10.08
CA TRP A 156 -9.49 7.66 9.64
C TRP A 156 -10.23 7.79 8.29
N VAL A 157 -9.87 6.98 7.31
CA VAL A 157 -10.54 6.96 6.00
C VAL A 157 -12.03 6.62 6.19
N MET A 158 -12.34 5.55 6.91
CA MET A 158 -13.72 5.08 7.08
C MET A 158 -14.60 6.05 7.88
N LEU A 159 -14.05 6.77 8.86
CA LEU A 159 -14.78 7.83 9.58
C LEU A 159 -15.36 8.86 8.61
N SER A 160 -14.57 9.32 7.64
CA SER A 160 -15.01 10.30 6.62
C SER A 160 -16.16 9.76 5.76
N PHE A 161 -16.16 8.48 5.44
CA PHE A 161 -17.24 7.86 4.69
C PHE A 161 -18.50 7.66 5.54
N TYR A 162 -18.36 7.21 6.78
CA TYR A 162 -19.51 7.00 7.66
C TYR A 162 -20.20 8.30 8.08
N GLU A 163 -19.48 9.43 8.10
CA GLU A 163 -20.08 10.75 8.36
C GLU A 163 -21.17 11.11 7.36
N GLY A 164 -21.05 10.68 6.11
CA GLY A 164 -22.02 10.91 5.05
C GLY A 164 -23.24 9.98 5.09
N ILE A 165 -23.27 8.97 5.99
CA ILE A 165 -24.36 7.99 6.05
C ILE A 165 -25.36 8.36 7.15
N PRO A 166 -26.66 8.61 6.80
CA PRO A 166 -27.69 8.93 7.76
C PRO A 166 -27.91 7.82 8.80
N LYS A 167 -28.09 8.19 10.07
CA LYS A 167 -28.40 7.23 11.16
C LYS A 167 -29.72 6.50 10.97
N SER A 168 -30.66 7.07 10.21
CA SER A 168 -31.94 6.45 9.90
C SER A 168 -31.83 5.08 9.23
N LEU A 169 -30.69 4.79 8.55
CA LEU A 169 -30.44 3.45 7.97
C LEU A 169 -30.17 2.42 9.06
N ASP A 170 -29.48 2.80 10.13
CA ASP A 170 -29.25 1.92 11.28
C ASP A 170 -30.56 1.67 12.03
N GLU A 171 -31.36 2.73 12.20
CA GLU A 171 -32.67 2.67 12.86
C GLU A 171 -33.66 1.79 12.09
N ALA A 172 -33.70 1.93 10.76
CA ALA A 172 -34.52 1.08 9.91
C ALA A 172 -34.11 -0.40 10.00
N ALA A 173 -32.82 -0.69 9.92
CA ALA A 173 -32.31 -2.05 10.08
C ALA A 173 -32.65 -2.63 11.47
N CYS A 174 -32.61 -1.82 12.51
CA CYS A 174 -33.00 -2.22 13.87
C CYS A 174 -34.50 -2.56 13.96
N VAL A 175 -35.37 -1.78 13.30
CA VAL A 175 -36.80 -2.05 13.22
C VAL A 175 -37.06 -3.36 12.48
N ASP A 176 -36.27 -3.67 11.46
CA ASP A 176 -36.33 -4.94 10.73
C ASP A 176 -35.72 -6.13 11.51
N GLY A 177 -35.28 -5.91 12.77
CA GLY A 177 -34.76 -6.94 13.66
C GLY A 177 -33.27 -7.28 13.44
N ALA A 178 -32.54 -6.47 12.69
CA ALA A 178 -31.09 -6.69 12.50
C ALA A 178 -30.31 -6.35 13.78
N SER A 179 -29.33 -7.18 14.13
CA SER A 179 -28.34 -6.84 15.16
C SER A 179 -27.41 -5.73 14.68
N ASN A 180 -26.69 -5.06 15.59
CA ASN A 180 -25.67 -4.06 15.24
C ASN A 180 -24.60 -4.62 14.29
N ILE A 181 -24.23 -5.88 14.45
CA ILE A 181 -23.25 -6.57 13.59
C ILE A 181 -23.86 -6.81 12.22
N ASP A 182 -25.11 -7.27 12.15
CA ASP A 182 -25.81 -7.45 10.87
C ASP A 182 -25.99 -6.12 10.14
N THR A 183 -26.40 -5.08 10.83
CA THR A 183 -26.50 -3.73 10.27
C THR A 183 -25.18 -3.27 9.70
N PHE A 184 -24.09 -3.45 10.43
CA PHE A 184 -22.75 -3.10 9.92
C PHE A 184 -22.39 -3.86 8.65
N PHE A 185 -22.43 -5.20 8.67
CA PHE A 185 -21.95 -6.02 7.55
C PHE A 185 -22.91 -6.05 6.36
N LYS A 186 -24.24 -6.04 6.59
CA LYS A 186 -25.25 -6.22 5.54
C LYS A 186 -25.77 -4.92 4.97
N VAL A 187 -25.75 -3.82 5.73
CA VAL A 187 -26.30 -2.52 5.31
C VAL A 187 -25.21 -1.49 5.11
N ILE A 188 -24.44 -1.17 6.15
CA ILE A 188 -23.53 -0.02 6.13
C ILE A 188 -22.27 -0.31 5.30
N LEU A 189 -21.63 -1.46 5.51
CA LEU A 189 -20.38 -1.81 4.81
C LEU A 189 -20.52 -1.88 3.29
N PRO A 190 -21.62 -2.46 2.73
CA PRO A 190 -21.86 -2.44 1.28
C PRO A 190 -22.05 -1.05 0.69
N ILE A 191 -22.64 -0.11 1.42
CA ILE A 191 -22.79 1.28 0.97
C ILE A 191 -21.42 1.97 0.92
N CYS A 192 -20.50 1.61 1.82
CA CYS A 192 -19.16 2.18 1.91
C CYS A 192 -18.12 1.50 1.00
N LYS A 193 -18.51 0.68 0.02
CA LYS A 193 -17.58 0.01 -0.91
C LYS A 193 -16.50 0.94 -1.48
N PRO A 194 -16.79 2.18 -1.93
CA PRO A 194 -15.75 3.08 -2.42
C PRO A 194 -14.71 3.46 -1.35
N GLY A 195 -15.18 3.69 -0.11
CA GLY A 195 -14.30 3.98 1.03
C GLY A 195 -13.41 2.79 1.41
N LEU A 196 -14.01 1.59 1.45
CA LEU A 196 -13.29 0.35 1.69
C LEU A 196 -12.23 0.10 0.61
N ALA A 197 -12.56 0.31 -0.67
CA ALA A 197 -11.61 0.14 -1.75
C ALA A 197 -10.43 1.14 -1.65
N THR A 198 -10.73 2.38 -1.27
CA THR A 198 -9.70 3.40 -1.00
C THR A 198 -8.82 3.00 0.18
N ALA A 199 -9.42 2.64 1.31
CA ALA A 199 -8.67 2.18 2.48
C ALA A 199 -7.83 0.93 2.17
N PHE A 200 -8.38 -0.03 1.42
CA PHE A 200 -7.68 -1.25 1.00
C PHE A 200 -6.40 -0.95 0.22
N ILE A 201 -6.52 -0.17 -0.88
CA ILE A 201 -5.37 0.05 -1.75
C ILE A 201 -4.24 0.81 -1.03
N PHE A 202 -4.57 1.85 -0.27
CA PHE A 202 -3.56 2.60 0.46
C PHE A 202 -2.91 1.78 1.57
N THR A 203 -3.69 0.99 2.32
CA THR A 203 -3.15 0.10 3.36
C THR A 203 -2.28 -1.00 2.76
N LEU A 204 -2.71 -1.58 1.63
CA LEU A 204 -1.92 -2.56 0.89
C LEU A 204 -0.60 -1.96 0.41
N PHE A 205 -0.62 -0.73 -0.11
CA PHE A 205 0.58 -0.01 -0.51
C PHE A 205 1.54 0.21 0.66
N LEU A 206 1.04 0.62 1.82
CA LEU A 206 1.85 0.83 3.01
C LEU A 206 2.51 -0.48 3.48
N ALA A 207 1.75 -1.57 3.52
CA ALA A 207 2.26 -2.87 3.93
C ALA A 207 3.20 -3.51 2.90
N TRP A 208 2.90 -3.35 1.60
CA TRP A 208 3.71 -3.87 0.51
C TRP A 208 5.09 -3.21 0.42
N ASN A 209 5.14 -1.89 0.56
CA ASN A 209 6.38 -1.11 0.42
C ASN A 209 7.19 -1.01 1.72
N ASP A 210 6.72 -1.61 2.83
CA ASP A 210 7.51 -1.56 4.07
C ASP A 210 8.82 -2.32 3.93
N PHE A 211 9.87 -1.65 4.33
CA PHE A 211 11.22 -2.16 4.34
C PHE A 211 11.76 -2.28 5.77
N LEU A 212 11.55 -1.24 6.60
CA LEU A 212 12.24 -1.08 7.86
C LEU A 212 11.81 -2.13 8.90
N ILE A 213 10.51 -2.34 9.05
CA ILE A 213 9.97 -3.32 10.00
C ILE A 213 10.38 -4.73 9.55
N SER A 214 10.25 -5.03 8.26
CA SER A 214 10.64 -6.32 7.72
C SER A 214 12.15 -6.56 7.88
N LEU A 215 12.99 -5.55 7.66
CA LEU A 215 14.44 -5.66 7.82
C LEU A 215 14.83 -6.06 9.24
N LEU A 216 14.15 -5.52 10.25
CA LEU A 216 14.47 -5.76 11.65
C LEU A 216 13.80 -7.02 12.22
N LEU A 217 12.62 -7.37 11.76
CA LEU A 217 11.86 -8.50 12.29
C LEU A 217 12.09 -9.83 11.56
N THR A 218 12.85 -9.83 10.45
CA THR A 218 13.06 -11.04 9.65
C THR A 218 14.52 -11.28 9.32
N SER A 219 14.86 -12.55 9.07
CA SER A 219 16.19 -12.93 8.58
C SER A 219 16.12 -13.78 7.31
N THR A 220 15.49 -14.95 7.34
CA THR A 220 15.47 -15.92 6.23
C THR A 220 14.08 -16.45 5.88
N ASN A 221 13.23 -16.71 6.90
CA ASN A 221 11.96 -17.41 6.66
C ASN A 221 10.85 -16.47 6.24
N ALA A 222 10.73 -15.34 6.93
CA ALA A 222 9.67 -14.36 6.71
C ALA A 222 10.14 -13.13 5.91
N LYS A 223 11.40 -13.11 5.46
CA LYS A 223 11.97 -12.00 4.70
C LYS A 223 11.04 -11.59 3.56
N THR A 224 10.80 -10.29 3.43
CA THR A 224 10.02 -9.71 2.33
C THR A 224 10.90 -9.37 1.13
N PHE A 225 10.28 -9.20 -0.02
CA PHE A 225 11.01 -8.96 -1.26
C PHE A 225 11.80 -7.64 -1.28
N PRO A 226 11.31 -6.49 -0.73
CA PRO A 226 12.12 -5.28 -0.60
C PRO A 226 13.43 -5.50 0.16
N VAL A 227 13.39 -6.26 1.25
CA VAL A 227 14.59 -6.59 2.04
C VAL A 227 15.53 -7.51 1.27
N ALA A 228 14.99 -8.45 0.51
CA ALA A 228 15.79 -9.31 -0.36
C ALA A 228 16.48 -8.53 -1.48
N LEU A 229 15.79 -7.54 -2.08
CA LEU A 229 16.36 -6.67 -3.12
C LEU A 229 17.52 -5.81 -2.60
N ALA A 230 17.44 -5.34 -1.36
CA ALA A 230 18.54 -4.59 -0.74
C ALA A 230 19.82 -5.43 -0.62
N GLY A 231 19.72 -6.76 -0.62
CA GLY A 231 20.87 -7.66 -0.62
C GLY A 231 21.72 -7.59 -1.90
N PHE A 232 21.19 -7.08 -3.02
CA PHE A 232 21.98 -6.81 -4.24
C PHE A 232 22.86 -5.56 -4.12
N LEU A 233 22.65 -4.73 -3.10
CA LEU A 233 23.46 -3.58 -2.74
C LEU A 233 24.41 -3.98 -1.62
N SER A 234 25.56 -4.55 -1.94
CA SER A 234 26.60 -4.78 -0.93
C SER A 234 27.76 -3.80 -1.11
N ALA A 235 28.54 -3.58 -0.04
CA ALA A 235 29.69 -2.70 -0.08
C ALA A 235 30.76 -3.13 -1.12
N TYR A 236 30.73 -4.39 -1.52
CA TYR A 236 31.72 -4.98 -2.45
C TYR A 236 31.14 -5.35 -3.82
N ASN A 237 29.84 -5.32 -3.99
CA ASN A 237 29.20 -5.73 -5.24
C ASN A 237 27.89 -4.96 -5.47
N LEU A 238 27.93 -4.03 -6.42
CA LEU A 238 26.78 -3.27 -6.89
C LEU A 238 26.16 -3.99 -8.09
N ASP A 239 25.25 -4.92 -7.82
CA ASP A 239 24.57 -5.68 -8.87
C ASP A 239 23.30 -4.97 -9.32
N LEU A 240 23.46 -3.84 -10.01
CA LEU A 240 22.36 -2.95 -10.40
C LEU A 240 21.39 -3.57 -11.38
N GLY A 241 21.85 -4.50 -12.24
CA GLY A 241 21.01 -5.16 -13.23
C GLY A 241 19.89 -5.99 -12.59
N PRO A 242 20.21 -7.02 -11.80
CA PRO A 242 19.22 -7.79 -11.05
C PRO A 242 18.40 -6.93 -10.07
N MET A 243 18.99 -5.88 -9.48
CA MET A 243 18.22 -4.95 -8.64
C MET A 243 17.14 -4.22 -9.44
N CYS A 244 17.43 -3.72 -10.65
CA CYS A 244 16.44 -3.10 -11.53
C CYS A 244 15.36 -4.10 -11.96
N ALA A 245 15.74 -5.33 -12.30
CA ALA A 245 14.81 -6.40 -12.66
C ALA A 245 13.90 -6.77 -11.49
N GLY A 246 14.47 -6.88 -10.30
CA GLY A 246 13.69 -7.11 -9.07
C GLY A 246 12.75 -5.96 -8.74
N ALA A 247 13.20 -4.71 -8.86
CA ALA A 247 12.34 -3.53 -8.66
C ALA A 247 11.16 -3.49 -9.64
N PHE A 248 11.38 -3.87 -10.91
CA PHE A 248 10.32 -4.02 -11.89
C PHE A 248 9.33 -5.12 -11.49
N LEU A 249 9.81 -6.32 -11.14
CA LEU A 249 8.97 -7.42 -10.66
C LEU A 249 8.15 -7.04 -9.41
N PHE A 250 8.78 -6.31 -8.49
CA PHE A 250 8.13 -5.86 -7.26
C PHE A 250 7.03 -4.83 -7.52
N SER A 251 7.24 -3.92 -8.47
CA SER A 251 6.24 -2.90 -8.79
C SER A 251 5.03 -3.46 -9.55
N PHE A 252 5.19 -4.55 -10.29
CA PHE A 252 4.18 -5.08 -11.20
C PHE A 252 2.85 -5.46 -10.51
N PRO A 253 2.81 -6.24 -9.40
CA PRO A 253 1.55 -6.60 -8.74
C PRO A 253 0.77 -5.38 -8.27
N VAL A 254 1.47 -4.38 -7.73
CA VAL A 254 0.86 -3.16 -7.22
C VAL A 254 0.31 -2.30 -8.36
N MET A 255 1.01 -2.21 -9.48
CA MET A 255 0.50 -1.53 -10.68
C MET A 255 -0.80 -2.17 -11.17
N VAL A 256 -0.84 -3.50 -11.26
CA VAL A 256 -2.05 -4.22 -11.68
C VAL A 256 -3.20 -3.96 -10.73
N ILE A 257 -2.97 -4.08 -9.42
CA ILE A 257 -4.01 -3.81 -8.42
C ILE A 257 -4.49 -2.36 -8.49
N SER A 258 -3.57 -1.40 -8.65
CA SER A 258 -3.91 0.03 -8.77
C SER A 258 -4.79 0.30 -9.98
N LEU A 259 -4.51 -0.32 -11.13
CA LEU A 259 -5.32 -0.18 -12.34
C LEU A 259 -6.75 -0.74 -12.17
N ILE A 260 -6.92 -1.80 -11.39
CA ILE A 260 -8.23 -2.38 -11.09
C ILE A 260 -9.03 -1.46 -10.14
N VAL A 261 -8.37 -0.91 -9.13
CA VAL A 261 -9.03 -0.19 -8.03
C VAL A 261 -9.18 1.31 -8.31
N GLN A 262 -8.42 1.88 -9.27
CA GLN A 262 -8.41 3.33 -9.57
C GLN A 262 -9.81 3.95 -9.75
N LYS A 263 -10.75 3.22 -10.35
CA LYS A 263 -12.13 3.69 -10.53
C LYS A 263 -12.85 3.98 -9.20
N TYR A 264 -12.56 3.21 -8.16
CA TYR A 264 -13.15 3.41 -6.84
C TYR A 264 -12.48 4.57 -6.09
N ILE A 265 -11.16 4.79 -6.29
CA ILE A 265 -10.43 5.91 -5.71
C ILE A 265 -11.00 7.24 -6.24
N VAL A 266 -11.19 7.34 -7.56
CA VAL A 266 -11.78 8.54 -8.20
C VAL A 266 -13.18 8.80 -7.66
N GLN A 267 -14.01 7.78 -7.51
CA GLN A 267 -15.36 7.90 -6.93
C GLN A 267 -15.32 8.36 -5.46
N GLY A 268 -14.38 7.81 -4.67
CA GLY A 268 -14.22 8.19 -3.26
C GLY A 268 -13.77 9.65 -3.08
N MET A 269 -12.85 10.11 -3.92
CA MET A 269 -12.39 11.51 -3.88
C MET A 269 -13.47 12.51 -4.31
N THR A 270 -14.30 12.17 -5.29
CA THR A 270 -15.37 13.03 -5.76
C THR A 270 -16.56 13.07 -4.80
N ALA A 271 -16.87 11.99 -4.08
CA ALA A 271 -17.91 11.97 -3.06
C ALA A 271 -17.61 12.92 -1.88
N GLY A 272 -16.33 13.14 -1.54
CA GLY A 272 -15.91 14.12 -0.53
C GLY A 272 -15.89 15.56 -1.04
N ALA A 273 -15.79 15.79 -2.35
CA ALA A 273 -15.67 17.12 -2.95
C ALA A 273 -17.03 17.77 -3.29
N VAL A 274 -18.12 17.03 -3.30
CA VAL A 274 -19.48 17.51 -3.63
C VAL A 274 -20.26 17.91 -2.37
N LYS A 275 -19.58 18.38 -1.32
CA LYS A 275 -20.18 19.13 -0.21
C LYS A 275 -20.08 20.64 -0.49
N GLY A 276 -20.72 21.09 -1.57
CA GLY A 276 -20.89 22.48 -1.92
C GLY A 276 -22.23 22.68 -2.57
#